data_42887bc7f70b6d3655d8e73a5993654b
#
_entry.id   42887bc7f70b6d3655d8e73a5993654b
#
_cell.length_a   1.000
_cell.length_b   1.000
_cell.length_c   1.000
_cell.angle_alpha   90.00
_cell.angle_beta   90.00
_cell.angle_gamma   90.00
#
_symmetry.space_group_name_H-M   'P 1'
#
loop_
_entity.id
_entity.type
_entity.pdbx_description
1 polymer ?
#
loop_
_entity_poly.entity_id
_entity_poly.type
_entity_poly.pdbx_seq_one_letter_code
_entity_poly.pdbx_strand_id
1 'polypeptide(L)'
;VEVDNPSELFLGNRDEASPGTSVIVACEGTRPIVVEIQALVSPTSYTSPRRSTTGIDYNRLQQILAVLEKRVGVPLSKLDAYVASVGGLGVGEPAADLGVAIAIVASFRDRVVDPRTVLIGEVGLGGQVRLVSQMELRLKEAAKLGFKKAIVPKGQSLPDDLGLEVIPISKVIDAIIAAIPSERSGDFSAMPEEDD
;
A
#
# COMPACT_ATOMS: atom_id res chain seq x y z
N VAL A 1 23.07 -13.89 -15.63
CA VAL A 1 23.31 -13.10 -14.42
C VAL A 1 22.29 -13.56 -13.38
N GLU A 2 22.77 -14.21 -12.34
CA GLU A 2 21.91 -14.55 -11.22
C GLU A 2 21.46 -13.25 -10.54
N VAL A 3 20.16 -13.09 -10.43
CA VAL A 3 19.58 -12.01 -9.62
C VAL A 3 19.69 -12.47 -8.17
N ASP A 4 20.57 -11.87 -7.40
CA ASP A 4 20.82 -12.24 -6.00
C ASP A 4 19.58 -12.08 -5.13
N ASN A 5 18.67 -11.16 -5.50
CA ASN A 5 17.39 -10.98 -4.83
C ASN A 5 16.27 -10.69 -5.86
N PRO A 6 15.29 -11.61 -6.01
CA PRO A 6 14.17 -11.40 -6.93
C PRO A 6 13.32 -10.18 -6.62
N SER A 7 13.27 -9.71 -5.37
CA SER A 7 12.52 -8.52 -4.99
C SER A 7 12.98 -7.26 -5.74
N GLU A 8 14.24 -7.17 -6.14
CA GLU A 8 14.76 -6.03 -6.92
C GLU A 8 14.04 -5.86 -8.26
N LEU A 9 13.54 -6.96 -8.86
CA LEU A 9 12.80 -6.93 -10.13
C LEU A 9 11.41 -6.31 -10.00
N PHE A 10 10.86 -6.29 -8.80
CA PHE A 10 9.47 -5.88 -8.53
C PHE A 10 9.39 -4.60 -7.72
N LEU A 11 10.50 -3.93 -7.53
CA LEU A 11 10.59 -2.58 -6.97
C LEU A 11 10.84 -1.58 -8.08
N GLY A 12 10.11 -0.47 -8.06
CA GLY A 12 10.38 0.66 -8.92
C GLY A 12 11.60 1.45 -8.45
N ASN A 13 11.88 2.57 -9.13
CA ASN A 13 12.92 3.48 -8.69
C ASN A 13 12.50 4.15 -7.38
N ARG A 14 13.12 3.74 -6.28
CA ARG A 14 12.81 4.19 -4.92
C ARG A 14 13.29 5.61 -4.62
N ASP A 15 14.19 6.15 -5.43
CA ASP A 15 14.67 7.53 -5.31
C ASP A 15 13.64 8.53 -5.88
N GLU A 16 12.74 8.06 -6.72
CA GLU A 16 11.66 8.84 -7.31
C GLU A 16 10.31 8.43 -6.69
N ALA A 17 10.08 8.87 -5.46
CA ALA A 17 8.78 8.63 -4.81
C ALA A 17 7.67 9.37 -5.56
N SER A 18 6.63 8.64 -5.99
CA SER A 18 5.48 9.20 -6.69
C SER A 18 4.17 8.90 -5.96
N PRO A 19 3.15 9.77 -6.09
CA PRO A 19 1.85 9.51 -5.49
C PRO A 19 1.24 8.20 -5.95
N GLY A 20 0.51 7.54 -5.07
CA GLY A 20 -0.21 6.31 -5.42
C GLY A 20 0.63 5.05 -5.46
N THR A 21 1.80 5.06 -4.85
CA THR A 21 2.64 3.86 -4.74
C THR A 21 2.71 3.36 -3.31
N SER A 22 2.78 2.05 -3.14
CA SER A 22 3.00 1.39 -1.86
C SER A 22 3.86 0.15 -2.06
N VAL A 23 4.38 -0.40 -0.99
CA VAL A 23 5.21 -1.61 -1.05
C VAL A 23 4.61 -2.69 -0.16
N ILE A 24 4.47 -3.87 -0.70
CA ILE A 24 3.98 -5.07 -0.01
C ILE A 24 5.07 -6.14 0.03
N VAL A 25 4.85 -7.16 0.85
CA VAL A 25 5.65 -8.38 0.82
C VAL A 25 4.74 -9.55 0.52
N ALA A 26 4.86 -10.11 -0.67
CA ALA A 26 4.13 -11.31 -1.10
C ALA A 26 4.93 -12.56 -0.78
N CYS A 27 4.25 -13.69 -0.60
CA CYS A 27 4.90 -14.98 -0.48
C CYS A 27 4.47 -15.93 -1.60
N GLU A 28 5.46 -16.50 -2.29
CA GLU A 28 5.28 -17.64 -3.17
C GLU A 28 5.80 -18.89 -2.42
N GLY A 29 4.88 -19.68 -1.87
CA GLY A 29 5.26 -20.75 -0.95
C GLY A 29 5.97 -20.19 0.29
N THR A 30 7.23 -20.53 0.49
CA THR A 30 8.08 -20.02 1.56
C THR A 30 9.03 -18.91 1.12
N ARG A 31 8.86 -18.40 -0.11
CA ARG A 31 9.73 -17.37 -0.68
C ARG A 31 9.06 -16.01 -0.59
N PRO A 32 9.53 -15.11 0.26
CA PRO A 32 9.02 -13.74 0.31
C PRO A 32 9.58 -12.90 -0.84
N ILE A 33 8.73 -12.07 -1.43
CA ILE A 33 9.09 -11.15 -2.51
C ILE A 33 8.51 -9.78 -2.18
N VAL A 34 9.34 -8.77 -2.15
CA VAL A 34 8.91 -7.38 -1.97
C VAL A 34 8.47 -6.82 -3.31
N VAL A 35 7.26 -6.29 -3.37
CA VAL A 35 6.62 -5.83 -4.60
C VAL A 35 6.07 -4.43 -4.41
N GLU A 36 6.35 -3.54 -5.37
CA GLU A 36 5.71 -2.23 -5.42
C GLU A 36 4.35 -2.33 -6.10
N ILE A 37 3.36 -1.69 -5.49
CA ILE A 37 2.01 -1.54 -6.02
C ILE A 37 1.84 -0.10 -6.46
N GLN A 38 1.29 0.09 -7.66
CA GLN A 38 0.99 1.41 -8.21
C GLN A 38 -0.51 1.51 -8.47
N ALA A 39 -1.11 2.61 -8.03
CA ALA A 39 -2.50 2.93 -8.29
C ALA A 39 -2.63 4.30 -8.95
N LEU A 40 -3.55 4.39 -9.89
CA LEU A 40 -3.97 5.64 -10.50
C LEU A 40 -5.48 5.74 -10.40
N VAL A 41 -5.94 6.78 -9.72
CA VAL A 41 -7.37 7.08 -9.56
C VAL A 41 -7.62 8.45 -10.18
N SER A 42 -8.61 8.53 -11.07
CA SER A 42 -8.92 9.75 -11.80
C SER A 42 -10.41 9.86 -12.09
N PRO A 43 -10.96 11.08 -12.26
CA PRO A 43 -12.34 11.25 -12.66
C PRO A 43 -12.62 10.50 -13.96
N THR A 44 -13.73 9.76 -14.00
CA THR A 44 -14.14 9.06 -15.23
C THR A 44 -14.70 10.04 -16.26
N SER A 45 -14.35 9.80 -17.53
CA SER A 45 -15.00 10.41 -18.68
C SER A 45 -15.97 9.45 -19.38
N TYR A 46 -16.19 8.28 -18.78
CA TYR A 46 -17.08 7.23 -19.32
C TYR A 46 -18.41 7.21 -18.58
N THR A 47 -19.40 6.56 -19.17
CA THR A 47 -20.72 6.35 -18.54
C THR A 47 -20.60 5.52 -17.27
N SER A 48 -19.71 4.54 -17.27
CA SER A 48 -19.39 3.73 -16.11
C SER A 48 -17.89 3.85 -15.78
N PRO A 49 -17.52 4.00 -14.50
CA PRO A 49 -16.11 4.03 -14.10
C PRO A 49 -15.37 2.77 -14.49
N ARG A 50 -14.14 2.93 -14.96
CA ARG A 50 -13.25 1.82 -15.29
C ARG A 50 -12.50 1.32 -14.08
N ARG A 51 -12.42 -0.01 -13.97
CA ARG A 51 -11.62 -0.71 -12.98
C ARG A 51 -10.68 -1.64 -13.74
N SER A 52 -9.38 -1.50 -13.55
CA SER A 52 -8.38 -2.28 -14.26
C SER A 52 -7.30 -2.75 -13.31
N THR A 53 -6.88 -3.99 -13.47
CA THR A 53 -5.79 -4.58 -12.70
C THR A 53 -4.74 -5.19 -13.60
N THR A 54 -3.49 -5.11 -13.17
CA THR A 54 -2.37 -5.85 -13.76
C THR A 54 -1.60 -6.51 -12.63
N GLY A 55 -1.63 -7.85 -12.58
CA GLY A 55 -1.00 -8.62 -11.50
C GLY A 55 -1.75 -8.62 -10.17
N ILE A 56 -2.87 -7.91 -10.06
CA ILE A 56 -3.71 -7.86 -8.87
C ILE A 56 -5.05 -8.55 -9.19
N ASP A 57 -5.59 -9.29 -8.22
CA ASP A 57 -6.89 -9.92 -8.36
C ASP A 57 -8.01 -8.88 -8.51
N TYR A 58 -8.78 -8.98 -9.59
CA TYR A 58 -9.85 -8.01 -9.90
C TYR A 58 -10.96 -8.01 -8.84
N ASN A 59 -11.36 -9.17 -8.34
CA ASN A 59 -12.40 -9.25 -7.32
C ASN A 59 -11.92 -8.65 -5.99
N ARG A 60 -10.66 -8.84 -5.65
CA ARG A 60 -10.06 -8.19 -4.48
C ARG A 60 -10.07 -6.67 -4.63
N LEU A 61 -9.73 -6.14 -5.80
CA LEU A 61 -9.82 -4.70 -6.07
C LEU A 61 -11.24 -4.17 -5.84
N GLN A 62 -12.26 -4.86 -6.36
CA GLN A 62 -13.65 -4.45 -6.18
C GLN A 62 -14.07 -4.40 -4.71
N GLN A 63 -13.66 -5.39 -3.93
CA GLN A 63 -13.93 -5.41 -2.49
C GLN A 63 -13.21 -4.28 -1.75
N ILE A 64 -11.96 -4.03 -2.07
CA ILE A 64 -11.16 -2.95 -1.45
C ILE A 64 -11.77 -1.59 -1.76
N LEU A 65 -12.19 -1.33 -3.00
CA LEU A 65 -12.87 -0.10 -3.38
C LEU A 65 -14.17 0.10 -2.60
N ALA A 66 -14.96 -0.96 -2.44
CA ALA A 66 -16.20 -0.91 -1.68
C ALA A 66 -15.94 -0.60 -0.18
N VAL A 67 -14.92 -1.20 0.41
CA VAL A 67 -14.52 -0.95 1.80
C VAL A 67 -14.05 0.50 1.98
N LEU A 68 -13.20 0.99 1.08
CA LEU A 68 -12.69 2.36 1.14
C LEU A 68 -13.83 3.37 1.03
N GLU A 69 -14.82 3.13 0.19
CA GLU A 69 -15.96 4.01 0.04
C GLU A 69 -16.90 3.96 1.24
N LYS A 70 -17.31 2.76 1.65
CA LYS A 70 -18.33 2.59 2.69
C LYS A 70 -17.79 2.73 4.11
N ARG A 71 -16.60 2.20 4.41
CA ARG A 71 -16.05 2.12 5.76
C ARG A 71 -15.06 3.23 6.09
N VAL A 72 -14.42 3.78 5.07
CA VAL A 72 -13.43 4.84 5.24
C VAL A 72 -13.97 6.21 4.79
N GLY A 73 -14.91 6.22 3.85
CA GLY A 73 -15.52 7.44 3.35
C GLY A 73 -14.76 8.10 2.20
N VAL A 74 -13.95 7.34 1.47
CA VAL A 74 -13.26 7.82 0.26
C VAL A 74 -14.21 7.73 -0.92
N PRO A 75 -14.59 8.85 -1.58
CA PRO A 75 -15.60 8.85 -2.65
C PRO A 75 -14.99 8.37 -3.98
N LEU A 76 -15.11 7.07 -4.26
CA LEU A 76 -14.51 6.41 -5.42
C LEU A 76 -15.51 6.03 -6.52
N SER A 77 -16.82 6.19 -6.28
CA SER A 77 -17.87 5.67 -7.18
C SER A 77 -17.86 6.26 -8.57
N LYS A 78 -17.36 7.48 -8.76
CA LYS A 78 -17.27 8.18 -10.05
C LYS A 78 -15.86 8.31 -10.57
N LEU A 79 -14.96 7.48 -10.08
CA LEU A 79 -13.54 7.53 -10.42
C LEU A 79 -13.12 6.25 -11.12
N ASP A 80 -12.28 6.39 -12.13
CA ASP A 80 -11.55 5.27 -12.70
C ASP A 80 -10.45 4.85 -11.72
N ALA A 81 -10.18 3.57 -11.61
CA ALA A 81 -9.10 3.04 -10.79
C ALA A 81 -8.29 2.02 -11.59
N TYR A 82 -6.99 2.26 -11.67
CA TYR A 82 -6.02 1.38 -12.30
C TYR A 82 -5.02 0.97 -11.23
N VAL A 83 -4.85 -0.33 -11.03
CA VAL A 83 -3.93 -0.85 -10.02
C VAL A 83 -3.04 -1.93 -10.64
N ALA A 84 -1.74 -1.80 -10.45
CA ALA A 84 -0.76 -2.70 -11.02
C ALA A 84 0.33 -3.07 -10.01
N SER A 85 0.85 -4.28 -10.12
CA SER A 85 2.12 -4.63 -9.51
C SER A 85 3.26 -4.31 -10.48
N VAL A 86 4.35 -3.75 -9.97
CA VAL A 86 5.55 -3.49 -10.78
C VAL A 86 6.12 -4.80 -11.29
N GLY A 87 6.48 -4.84 -12.59
CA GLY A 87 6.95 -6.05 -13.25
C GLY A 87 5.84 -7.03 -13.64
N GLY A 88 4.57 -6.73 -13.36
CA GLY A 88 3.44 -7.59 -13.71
C GLY A 88 3.34 -8.88 -12.91
N LEU A 89 4.04 -8.98 -11.78
CA LEU A 89 3.97 -10.15 -10.92
C LEU A 89 2.54 -10.38 -10.43
N GLY A 90 2.03 -11.60 -10.62
CA GLY A 90 0.73 -11.99 -10.10
C GLY A 90 0.72 -12.05 -8.58
N VAL A 91 0.01 -11.13 -7.94
CA VAL A 91 -0.15 -11.08 -6.49
C VAL A 91 -1.62 -11.37 -6.17
N GLY A 92 -1.95 -12.66 -5.99
CA GLY A 92 -3.30 -13.13 -5.72
C GLY A 92 -3.62 -13.34 -4.24
N GLU A 93 -2.69 -13.08 -3.34
CA GLU A 93 -2.88 -13.35 -1.92
C GLU A 93 -3.51 -12.17 -1.17
N PRO A 94 -4.37 -12.46 -0.17
CA PRO A 94 -5.03 -11.42 0.61
C PRO A 94 -4.08 -10.50 1.40
N ALA A 95 -2.88 -10.96 1.72
CA ALA A 95 -1.87 -10.15 2.43
C ALA A 95 -1.46 -8.88 1.67
N ALA A 96 -1.70 -8.81 0.36
CA ALA A 96 -1.46 -7.64 -0.48
C ALA A 96 -2.53 -6.55 -0.34
N ASP A 97 -3.69 -6.85 0.22
CA ASP A 97 -4.85 -5.96 0.24
C ASP A 97 -4.55 -4.60 0.85
N LEU A 98 -3.84 -4.58 1.98
CA LEU A 98 -3.54 -3.33 2.68
C LEU A 98 -2.71 -2.40 1.81
N GLY A 99 -1.70 -2.92 1.13
CA GLY A 99 -0.89 -2.13 0.19
C GLY A 99 -1.70 -1.59 -0.98
N VAL A 100 -2.62 -2.39 -1.53
CA VAL A 100 -3.53 -1.95 -2.59
C VAL A 100 -4.44 -0.81 -2.08
N ALA A 101 -5.03 -0.96 -0.91
CA ALA A 101 -5.89 0.05 -0.31
C ALA A 101 -5.14 1.38 -0.09
N ILE A 102 -3.94 1.31 0.47
CA ILE A 102 -3.13 2.51 0.72
C ILE A 102 -2.68 3.18 -0.58
N ALA A 103 -2.29 2.42 -1.59
CA ALA A 103 -1.93 2.97 -2.89
C ALA A 103 -3.10 3.73 -3.54
N ILE A 104 -4.32 3.19 -3.45
CA ILE A 104 -5.53 3.84 -3.96
C ILE A 104 -5.80 5.16 -3.23
N VAL A 105 -5.77 5.16 -1.90
CA VAL A 105 -6.00 6.39 -1.11
C VAL A 105 -4.91 7.43 -1.36
N ALA A 106 -3.65 7.00 -1.47
CA ALA A 106 -2.54 7.89 -1.78
C ALA A 106 -2.69 8.52 -3.17
N SER A 107 -3.10 7.76 -4.19
CA SER A 107 -3.41 8.30 -5.51
C SER A 107 -4.59 9.27 -5.46
N PHE A 108 -5.66 8.92 -4.76
CA PHE A 108 -6.84 9.77 -4.60
C PHE A 108 -6.50 11.13 -3.97
N ARG A 109 -5.63 11.13 -2.96
CA ARG A 109 -5.19 12.34 -2.27
C ARG A 109 -3.97 13.01 -2.89
N ASP A 110 -3.43 12.43 -3.95
CA ASP A 110 -2.18 12.88 -4.59
C ASP A 110 -1.01 12.97 -3.58
N ARG A 111 -0.85 11.92 -2.79
CA ARG A 111 0.13 11.83 -1.70
C ARG A 111 1.15 10.74 -1.93
N VAL A 112 2.32 10.94 -1.37
CA VAL A 112 3.41 9.97 -1.38
C VAL A 112 3.41 9.20 -0.07
N VAL A 113 3.39 7.87 -0.16
CA VAL A 113 3.62 6.97 0.98
C VAL A 113 5.12 6.94 1.27
N ASP A 114 5.50 6.90 2.55
CA ASP A 114 6.93 6.76 2.92
C ASP A 114 7.53 5.54 2.19
N PRO A 115 8.53 5.75 1.30
CA PRO A 115 9.09 4.68 0.50
C PRO A 115 9.87 3.63 1.30
N ARG A 116 10.12 3.89 2.58
CA ARG A 116 10.79 2.96 3.50
C ARG A 116 9.83 2.08 4.29
N THR A 117 8.53 2.18 4.00
CA THR A 117 7.47 1.46 4.70
C THR A 117 6.93 0.33 3.84
N VAL A 118 6.79 -0.86 4.43
CA VAL A 118 6.03 -1.97 3.85
C VAL A 118 4.68 -2.10 4.53
N LEU A 119 3.68 -2.54 3.77
CA LEU A 119 2.30 -2.72 4.22
C LEU A 119 1.90 -4.17 4.04
N ILE A 120 1.47 -4.82 5.11
CA ILE A 120 1.14 -6.25 5.10
C ILE A 120 -0.16 -6.45 5.86
N GLY A 121 -1.19 -6.96 5.19
CA GLY A 121 -2.46 -7.25 5.84
C GLY A 121 -3.58 -7.57 4.86
N GLU A 122 -4.54 -8.36 5.31
CA GLU A 122 -5.78 -8.62 4.60
C GLU A 122 -6.84 -7.60 5.03
N VAL A 123 -7.56 -7.05 4.07
CA VAL A 123 -8.65 -6.10 4.33
C VAL A 123 -9.98 -6.86 4.38
N GLY A 124 -10.64 -6.81 5.54
CA GLY A 124 -11.98 -7.35 5.71
C GLY A 124 -13.06 -6.37 5.27
N LEU A 125 -14.26 -6.88 4.97
CA LEU A 125 -15.40 -6.08 4.49
C LEU A 125 -15.91 -5.06 5.51
N GLY A 126 -15.57 -5.23 6.79
CA GLY A 126 -15.85 -4.26 7.84
C GLY A 126 -14.80 -3.15 7.99
N GLY A 127 -13.79 -3.14 7.16
CA GLY A 127 -12.67 -2.18 7.26
C GLY A 127 -11.59 -2.57 8.26
N GLN A 128 -11.67 -3.78 8.84
CA GLN A 128 -10.62 -4.29 9.71
C GLN A 128 -9.45 -4.83 8.90
N VAL A 129 -8.27 -4.82 9.50
CA VAL A 129 -7.08 -5.45 8.96
C VAL A 129 -6.86 -6.78 9.66
N ARG A 130 -6.87 -7.87 8.88
CA ARG A 130 -6.80 -9.23 9.37
C ARG A 130 -5.38 -9.78 9.36
N LEU A 131 -5.11 -10.70 10.28
CA LEU A 131 -3.85 -11.42 10.37
C LEU A 131 -3.53 -12.17 9.07
N VAL A 132 -2.24 -12.28 8.77
CA VAL A 132 -1.74 -13.00 7.60
C VAL A 132 -0.74 -14.07 8.02
N SER A 133 -0.58 -15.08 7.18
CA SER A 133 0.41 -16.13 7.38
C SER A 133 1.83 -15.64 7.10
N GLN A 134 2.82 -16.35 7.66
CA GLN A 134 4.24 -16.15 7.33
C GLN A 134 4.76 -14.72 7.58
N MET A 135 4.24 -14.05 8.59
CA MET A 135 4.62 -12.67 8.91
C MET A 135 6.13 -12.54 9.14
N GLU A 136 6.73 -13.50 9.83
CA GLU A 136 8.17 -13.48 10.11
C GLU A 136 9.01 -13.46 8.82
N LEU A 137 8.67 -14.31 7.85
CA LEU A 137 9.37 -14.33 6.55
C LEU A 137 9.25 -13.00 5.82
N ARG A 138 8.07 -12.40 5.83
CA ARG A 138 7.80 -11.13 5.18
C ARG A 138 8.58 -10.00 5.80
N LEU A 139 8.61 -9.92 7.13
CA LEU A 139 9.34 -8.87 7.86
C LEU A 139 10.85 -9.00 7.73
N LYS A 140 11.37 -10.22 7.78
CA LYS A 140 12.81 -10.47 7.56
C LYS A 140 13.26 -10.04 6.17
N GLU A 141 12.47 -10.32 5.13
CA GLU A 141 12.78 -9.87 3.77
C GLU A 141 12.78 -8.34 3.65
N ALA A 142 11.77 -7.68 4.22
CA ALA A 142 11.71 -6.22 4.24
C ALA A 142 12.92 -5.61 4.94
N ALA A 143 13.30 -6.14 6.11
CA ALA A 143 14.47 -5.69 6.86
C ALA A 143 15.77 -5.88 6.07
N LYS A 144 15.92 -7.03 5.42
CA LYS A 144 17.07 -7.36 4.58
C LYS A 144 17.25 -6.37 3.42
N LEU A 145 16.16 -5.91 2.84
CA LEU A 145 16.18 -4.94 1.73
C LEU A 145 16.30 -3.49 2.18
N GLY A 146 16.42 -3.23 3.47
CA GLY A 146 16.65 -1.89 4.01
C GLY A 146 15.40 -1.09 4.32
N PHE A 147 14.21 -1.68 4.31
CA PHE A 147 13.01 -1.02 4.79
C PHE A 147 13.12 -0.72 6.28
N LYS A 148 12.48 0.35 6.73
CA LYS A 148 12.59 0.87 8.11
C LYS A 148 11.32 0.70 8.92
N LYS A 149 10.16 0.62 8.25
CA LYS A 149 8.84 0.52 8.89
C LYS A 149 8.02 -0.58 8.25
N ALA A 150 7.21 -1.23 9.07
CA ALA A 150 6.20 -2.18 8.60
C ALA A 150 4.88 -1.92 9.32
N ILE A 151 3.83 -1.71 8.54
CA ILE A 151 2.46 -1.58 9.05
C ILE A 151 1.81 -2.96 8.92
N VAL A 152 1.40 -3.53 10.05
CA VAL A 152 0.94 -4.91 10.15
C VAL A 152 -0.35 -5.00 10.97
N PRO A 153 -1.11 -6.10 10.86
CA PRO A 153 -2.29 -6.30 11.69
C PRO A 153 -1.92 -6.40 13.17
N LYS A 154 -2.72 -5.78 14.03
CA LYS A 154 -2.61 -5.93 15.48
C LYS A 154 -2.88 -7.39 15.88
N GLY A 155 -2.12 -7.90 16.85
CA GLY A 155 -2.25 -9.27 17.32
C GLY A 155 -1.41 -10.28 16.55
N GLN A 156 -0.64 -9.84 15.58
CA GLN A 156 0.30 -10.68 14.87
C GLN A 156 1.46 -11.06 15.79
N SER A 157 1.85 -12.34 15.77
CA SER A 157 3.11 -12.75 16.41
C SER A 157 4.29 -12.19 15.62
N LEU A 158 5.17 -11.48 16.30
CA LEU A 158 6.29 -10.77 15.68
C LEU A 158 7.62 -11.32 16.18
N PRO A 159 8.62 -11.49 15.30
CA PRO A 159 9.96 -11.81 15.72
C PRO A 159 10.62 -10.62 16.42
N ASP A 160 11.54 -10.90 17.33
CA ASP A 160 12.34 -9.91 18.00
C ASP A 160 13.48 -9.40 17.11
N ASP A 161 13.88 -8.15 17.32
CA ASP A 161 15.13 -7.56 16.82
C ASP A 161 15.35 -7.61 15.31
N LEU A 162 14.35 -7.14 14.54
CA LEU A 162 14.44 -7.07 13.08
C LEU A 162 15.11 -5.81 12.55
N GLY A 163 15.32 -4.79 13.37
CA GLY A 163 15.73 -3.47 12.90
C GLY A 163 14.63 -2.70 12.17
N LEU A 164 13.39 -3.15 12.28
CA LEU A 164 12.19 -2.52 11.74
C LEU A 164 11.36 -1.92 12.86
N GLU A 165 10.84 -0.73 12.63
CA GLU A 165 9.72 -0.21 13.42
C GLU A 165 8.43 -0.86 12.95
N VAL A 166 7.85 -1.71 13.77
CA VAL A 166 6.58 -2.40 13.45
C VAL A 166 5.43 -1.63 14.05
N ILE A 167 4.49 -1.23 13.21
CA ILE A 167 3.31 -0.45 13.60
C ILE A 167 2.08 -1.35 13.47
N PRO A 168 1.55 -1.87 14.60
CA PRO A 168 0.33 -2.68 14.57
C PRO A 168 -0.91 -1.80 14.44
N ILE A 169 -1.84 -2.20 13.55
CA ILE A 169 -3.08 -1.48 13.33
C ILE A 169 -4.27 -2.44 13.28
N SER A 170 -5.45 -1.97 13.62
CA SER A 170 -6.68 -2.76 13.64
C SER A 170 -7.59 -2.47 12.45
N LYS A 171 -7.57 -1.26 11.92
CA LYS A 171 -8.46 -0.80 10.85
C LYS A 171 -7.68 -0.15 9.72
N VAL A 172 -8.24 -0.22 8.52
CA VAL A 172 -7.66 0.43 7.33
C VAL A 172 -7.45 1.93 7.56
N ILE A 173 -8.37 2.62 8.25
CA ILE A 173 -8.22 4.05 8.54
C ILE A 173 -6.96 4.35 9.36
N ASP A 174 -6.61 3.49 10.30
CA ASP A 174 -5.40 3.65 11.11
C ASP A 174 -4.13 3.45 10.26
N ALA A 175 -4.18 2.53 9.31
CA ALA A 175 -3.10 2.34 8.34
C ALA A 175 -2.93 3.54 7.42
N ILE A 176 -4.01 4.17 7.00
CA ILE A 176 -3.98 5.40 6.19
C ILE A 176 -3.28 6.52 6.97
N ILE A 177 -3.65 6.72 8.22
CA ILE A 177 -3.04 7.74 9.09
C ILE A 177 -1.55 7.47 9.29
N ALA A 178 -1.15 6.21 9.45
CA ALA A 178 0.24 5.82 9.68
C ALA A 178 1.10 5.91 8.40
N ALA A 179 0.54 5.55 7.25
CA ALA A 179 1.27 5.44 5.99
C ALA A 179 1.30 6.73 5.18
N ILE A 180 0.24 7.54 5.28
CA ILE A 180 0.08 8.79 4.52
C ILE A 180 0.05 9.92 5.53
N PRO A 181 1.21 10.56 5.82
CA PRO A 181 1.25 11.64 6.80
C PRO A 181 0.35 12.79 6.35
N SER A 182 -0.39 13.36 7.29
CA SER A 182 -1.14 14.59 7.04
C SER A 182 -0.17 15.71 6.65
N GLU A 183 -0.65 16.69 5.87
CA GLU A 183 0.11 17.90 5.64
C GLU A 183 0.52 18.48 6.99
N ARG A 184 1.83 18.55 7.21
CA ARG A 184 2.33 19.15 8.41
C ARG A 184 2.01 20.63 8.37
N SER A 185 1.61 21.18 9.51
CA SER A 185 1.47 22.63 9.74
C SER A 185 2.72 23.46 9.43
N GLY A 186 3.78 22.87 8.91
CA GLY A 186 4.99 23.54 8.42
C GLY A 186 4.91 24.03 6.97
N ASP A 187 3.98 23.49 6.17
CA ASP A 187 3.81 23.93 4.78
C ASP A 187 3.01 25.24 4.66
N PHE A 188 2.39 25.69 5.74
CA PHE A 188 1.72 27.00 5.79
C PHE A 188 2.69 28.19 5.91
N SER A 189 3.97 27.95 6.16
CA SER A 189 4.97 29.03 6.26
C SER A 189 5.44 29.57 4.91
N ALA A 190 4.95 29.04 3.80
CA ALA A 190 5.31 29.44 2.45
C ALA A 190 4.18 30.17 1.70
N MET A 191 3.10 30.58 2.37
CA MET A 191 2.12 31.49 1.75
C MET A 191 2.71 32.90 1.76
N PRO A 192 2.81 33.58 0.59
CA PRO A 192 3.20 34.99 0.57
C PRO A 192 2.18 35.79 1.38
N GLU A 193 2.65 36.61 2.29
CA GLU A 193 1.83 37.67 2.86
C GLU A 193 1.35 38.54 1.70
N GLU A 194 0.05 38.57 1.45
CA GLU A 194 -0.52 39.57 0.57
C GLU A 194 -0.32 40.88 1.29
N ASP A 195 0.63 41.68 0.79
CA ASP A 195 0.77 43.07 1.16
C ASP A 195 -0.49 43.83 0.72
N ASP A 196 -1.18 44.44 1.69
CA ASP A 196 -2.21 45.45 1.47
C ASP A 196 -1.64 46.73 0.82
#